data_b09664af370b3ededfb278828bcc756f
#
_entry.id   b09664af370b3ededfb278828bcc756f
#
_cell.length_a   1.000
_cell.length_b   1.000
_cell.length_c   1.000
_cell.angle_alpha   90.00
_cell.angle_beta   90.00
_cell.angle_gamma   90.00
#
_symmetry.space_group_name_H-M   'P 1'
#
loop_
_entity.id
_entity.type
_entity.pdbx_description
1 polymer ?
#
loop_
_entity_poly.entity_id
_entity_poly.type
_entity_poly.pdbx_seq_one_letter_code
_entity_poly.pdbx_strand_id
1 'polypeptide(L)'
;HDGLAETLAWSYQLLSDEERTALDAMTVFAGAFTLDDAIHLIEPAGEDGSRTGSVVSTLGSLVDKSLVERGESGGTARYRLLETVRAFGAERLAASGATATWRRRHATFVVDLVERTDAALRGPREAAHQHVLDEHAGDLRTARAWLVDDRDIDGLLRLCGGLRWFTDLRTRPEPFRWAEDAVTRGFPEFAQHPQMPAGGRALHPDHL
;
A
#
# COMPACT_ATOMS: atom_id res chain seq x y z
N HIS A 1 29.22 2.20 -10.24
CA HIS A 1 28.00 1.57 -9.70
C HIS A 1 28.33 0.39 -8.76
N ASP A 2 29.44 -0.32 -8.96
CA ASP A 2 29.80 -1.53 -8.17
C ASP A 2 30.07 -1.22 -6.69
N GLY A 3 30.77 -0.11 -6.39
CA GLY A 3 31.12 0.23 -5.00
C GLY A 3 29.94 0.55 -4.08
N LEU A 4 28.82 1.10 -4.60
CA LEU A 4 27.63 1.37 -3.80
C LEU A 4 26.88 0.08 -3.47
N ALA A 5 26.76 -0.83 -4.43
CA ALA A 5 26.13 -2.15 -4.22
C ALA A 5 26.93 -2.99 -3.21
N GLU A 6 28.26 -2.95 -3.27
CA GLU A 6 29.13 -3.63 -2.30
C GLU A 6 28.98 -3.03 -0.89
N THR A 7 28.90 -1.70 -0.76
CA THR A 7 28.69 -1.01 0.52
C THR A 7 27.33 -1.36 1.12
N LEU A 8 26.27 -1.40 0.30
CA LEU A 8 24.93 -1.81 0.75
C LEU A 8 24.91 -3.29 1.16
N ALA A 9 25.55 -4.16 0.38
CA ALA A 9 25.65 -5.58 0.73
C ALA A 9 26.36 -5.80 2.07
N TRP A 10 27.46 -5.05 2.32
CA TRP A 10 28.16 -5.10 3.59
C TRP A 10 27.26 -4.57 4.75
N SER A 11 26.62 -3.42 4.57
CA SER A 11 25.69 -2.86 5.56
C SER A 11 24.54 -3.81 5.88
N TYR A 12 24.00 -4.48 4.85
CA TYR A 12 22.94 -5.47 4.99
C TYR A 12 23.41 -6.72 5.78
N GLN A 13 24.66 -7.15 5.61
CA GLN A 13 25.22 -8.27 6.35
C GLN A 13 25.36 -8.00 7.85
N LEU A 14 25.49 -6.73 8.26
CA LEU A 14 25.55 -6.31 9.66
C LEU A 14 24.17 -6.23 10.33
N LEU A 15 23.09 -6.39 9.58
CA LEU A 15 21.73 -6.39 10.12
C LEU A 15 21.44 -7.71 10.86
N SER A 16 20.64 -7.64 11.91
CA SER A 16 20.03 -8.83 12.51
C SER A 16 19.01 -9.45 11.53
N ASP A 17 18.58 -10.67 11.79
CA ASP A 17 17.59 -11.35 10.95
C ASP A 17 16.23 -10.61 10.98
N GLU A 18 15.86 -10.01 12.13
CA GLU A 18 14.67 -9.19 12.25
C GLU A 18 14.77 -7.90 11.42
N GLU A 19 15.92 -7.23 11.47
CA GLU A 19 16.18 -6.02 10.68
C GLU A 19 16.17 -6.31 9.17
N ARG A 20 16.78 -7.43 8.74
CA ARG A 20 16.75 -7.86 7.33
C ARG A 20 15.32 -8.11 6.87
N THR A 21 14.57 -8.88 7.66
CA THR A 21 13.17 -9.19 7.34
C THR A 21 12.32 -7.92 7.24
N ALA A 22 12.49 -6.97 8.16
CA ALA A 22 11.77 -5.71 8.16
C ALA A 22 12.17 -4.84 6.96
N LEU A 23 13.47 -4.71 6.66
CA LEU A 23 13.95 -3.94 5.53
C LEU A 23 13.41 -4.49 4.21
N ASP A 24 13.51 -5.81 4.01
CA ASP A 24 13.03 -6.48 2.82
C ASP A 24 11.50 -6.34 2.67
N ALA A 25 10.76 -6.46 3.77
CA ALA A 25 9.32 -6.25 3.80
C ALA A 25 8.92 -4.82 3.38
N MET A 26 9.62 -3.81 3.89
CA MET A 26 9.33 -2.40 3.63
C MET A 26 9.58 -2.01 2.15
N THR A 27 10.29 -2.83 1.36
CA THR A 27 10.51 -2.58 -0.07
C THR A 27 9.22 -2.63 -0.90
N VAL A 28 8.14 -3.20 -0.36
CA VAL A 28 6.85 -3.27 -1.06
C VAL A 28 6.10 -1.93 -1.06
N PHE A 29 6.44 -1.02 -0.12
CA PHE A 29 5.89 0.33 -0.15
C PHE A 29 6.37 1.10 -1.38
N ALA A 30 5.43 1.74 -2.06
CA ALA A 30 5.74 2.53 -3.26
C ALA A 30 6.32 3.92 -2.93
N GLY A 31 6.13 4.38 -1.70
CA GLY A 31 6.53 5.72 -1.26
C GLY A 31 6.91 5.77 0.22
N ALA A 32 6.64 6.92 0.84
CA ALA A 32 6.83 7.09 2.27
C ALA A 32 5.66 6.46 3.03
N PHE A 33 5.95 5.86 4.17
CA PHE A 33 5.01 5.17 5.05
C PHE A 33 5.13 5.69 6.49
N THR A 34 4.14 5.46 7.33
CA THR A 34 4.18 5.75 8.77
C THR A 34 4.68 4.55 9.56
N LEU A 35 4.96 4.76 10.84
CA LEU A 35 5.24 3.65 11.75
C LEU A 35 4.04 2.69 11.85
N ASP A 36 2.83 3.22 11.86
CA ASP A 36 1.60 2.43 11.92
C ASP A 36 1.43 1.55 10.66
N ASP A 37 1.75 2.08 9.48
CA ASP A 37 1.77 1.31 8.23
C ASP A 37 2.78 0.15 8.28
N ALA A 38 3.99 0.40 8.81
CA ALA A 38 5.01 -0.62 8.97
C ALA A 38 4.58 -1.73 9.95
N ILE A 39 3.94 -1.35 11.07
CA ILE A 39 3.39 -2.30 12.03
C ILE A 39 2.32 -3.17 11.35
N HIS A 40 1.36 -2.57 10.65
CA HIS A 40 0.30 -3.32 9.97
C HIS A 40 0.82 -4.25 8.87
N LEU A 41 1.89 -3.86 8.18
CA LEU A 41 2.53 -4.71 7.16
C LEU A 41 3.22 -5.92 7.78
N ILE A 42 3.98 -5.72 8.87
CA ILE A 42 4.83 -6.74 9.49
C ILE A 42 4.01 -7.62 10.43
N GLU A 43 3.05 -7.03 11.16
CA GLU A 43 2.18 -7.68 12.14
C GLU A 43 0.71 -7.55 11.72
N PRO A 44 0.20 -8.39 10.80
CA PRO A 44 -1.22 -8.34 10.43
C PRO A 44 -2.11 -8.59 11.63
N ALA A 45 -3.28 -7.95 11.65
CA ALA A 45 -4.26 -8.02 12.72
C ALA A 45 -4.62 -9.50 13.07
N GLY A 46 -4.42 -9.88 14.33
CA GLY A 46 -4.66 -11.24 14.83
C GLY A 46 -3.42 -11.97 15.33
N GLU A 47 -2.22 -11.50 15.05
CA GLU A 47 -1.03 -11.96 15.74
C GLU A 47 -0.86 -11.15 17.05
N ASP A 48 -0.51 -11.86 18.13
CA ASP A 48 -0.36 -11.30 19.47
C ASP A 48 0.53 -10.05 19.41
N GLY A 49 -0.03 -8.87 19.78
CA GLY A 49 0.64 -7.55 19.68
C GLY A 49 1.95 -7.40 20.49
N SER A 50 2.57 -8.52 20.83
CA SER A 50 3.86 -8.58 21.53
C SER A 50 5.03 -8.09 20.67
N ARG A 51 4.87 -8.00 19.35
CA ARG A 51 5.94 -7.62 18.41
C ARG A 51 5.96 -6.13 18.04
N THR A 52 4.92 -5.37 18.39
CA THR A 52 4.86 -3.92 18.07
C THR A 52 6.09 -3.18 18.60
N GLY A 53 6.56 -3.51 19.82
CA GLY A 53 7.80 -2.99 20.36
C GLY A 53 9.04 -3.37 19.53
N SER A 54 9.02 -4.55 18.90
CA SER A 54 10.09 -5.02 18.01
C SER A 54 10.12 -4.20 16.71
N VAL A 55 8.97 -3.95 16.06
CA VAL A 55 8.91 -3.14 14.82
C VAL A 55 9.41 -1.71 15.08
N VAL A 56 9.00 -1.10 16.20
CA VAL A 56 9.45 0.25 16.58
C VAL A 56 10.97 0.30 16.73
N SER A 57 11.54 -0.64 17.50
CA SER A 57 13.00 -0.70 17.72
C SER A 57 13.77 -1.01 16.45
N THR A 58 13.26 -1.92 15.62
CA THR A 58 13.86 -2.31 14.35
C THR A 58 13.87 -1.15 13.37
N LEU A 59 12.74 -0.42 13.22
CA LEU A 59 12.67 0.76 12.36
C LEU A 59 13.61 1.86 12.84
N GLY A 60 13.69 2.10 14.16
CA GLY A 60 14.66 3.04 14.75
C GLY A 60 16.11 2.67 14.41
N SER A 61 16.48 1.40 14.56
CA SER A 61 17.82 0.91 14.21
C SER A 61 18.13 1.05 12.71
N LEU A 62 17.17 0.80 11.82
CA LEU A 62 17.35 1.00 10.38
C LEU A 62 17.53 2.49 10.01
N VAL A 63 16.88 3.41 10.75
CA VAL A 63 17.11 4.85 10.62
C VAL A 63 18.51 5.24 11.08
N ASP A 64 18.96 4.74 12.24
CA ASP A 64 20.29 5.01 12.78
C ASP A 64 21.40 4.50 11.83
N LYS A 65 21.14 3.40 11.12
CA LYS A 65 22.02 2.82 10.10
C LYS A 65 21.89 3.50 8.73
N SER A 66 21.07 4.55 8.61
CA SER A 66 20.83 5.31 7.37
C SER A 66 20.30 4.46 6.20
N LEU A 67 19.63 3.34 6.48
CA LEU A 67 18.95 2.49 5.50
C LEU A 67 17.50 2.94 5.28
N VAL A 68 16.92 3.62 6.27
CA VAL A 68 15.60 4.25 6.21
C VAL A 68 15.77 5.72 6.55
N GLU A 69 15.19 6.60 5.75
CA GLU A 69 15.11 8.03 6.05
C GLU A 69 13.85 8.32 6.87
N ARG A 70 13.98 9.19 7.87
CA ARG A 70 12.86 9.75 8.61
C ARG A 70 12.65 11.20 8.22
N GLY A 71 11.42 11.55 7.84
CA GLY A 71 10.95 12.90 7.58
C GLY A 71 9.66 13.18 8.36
N GLU A 72 8.98 14.25 7.99
CA GLU A 72 7.70 14.64 8.57
C GLU A 72 6.78 15.17 7.46
N SER A 73 5.50 14.83 7.52
CA SER A 73 4.45 15.38 6.67
C SER A 73 3.19 15.59 7.50
N GLY A 74 2.62 16.79 7.47
CA GLY A 74 1.39 17.10 8.21
C GLY A 74 1.47 16.86 9.73
N GLY A 75 2.65 16.99 10.35
CA GLY A 75 2.86 16.71 11.78
C GLY A 75 3.01 15.21 12.11
N THR A 76 3.06 14.34 11.09
CA THR A 76 3.23 12.90 11.26
C THR A 76 4.61 12.47 10.76
N ALA A 77 5.32 11.66 11.56
CA ALA A 77 6.59 11.08 11.15
C ALA A 77 6.38 10.13 9.95
N ARG A 78 7.20 10.32 8.91
CA ARG A 78 7.20 9.52 7.69
C ARG A 78 8.56 8.88 7.51
N TYR A 79 8.56 7.66 7.03
CA TYR A 79 9.74 6.86 6.74
C TYR A 79 9.77 6.50 5.27
N ARG A 80 10.94 6.44 4.68
CA ARG A 80 11.11 5.97 3.31
C ARG A 80 12.45 5.27 3.12
N LEU A 81 12.48 4.32 2.21
CA LEU A 81 13.71 3.74 1.72
C LEU A 81 14.29 4.63 0.61
N LEU A 82 15.60 4.85 0.65
CA LEU A 82 16.30 5.38 -0.53
C LEU A 82 16.09 4.42 -1.71
N GLU A 83 16.00 4.95 -2.92
CA GLU A 83 15.74 4.14 -4.12
C GLU A 83 16.75 2.99 -4.29
N THR A 84 18.02 3.25 -4.01
CA THR A 84 19.09 2.24 -4.07
C THR A 84 18.92 1.14 -3.02
N VAL A 85 18.50 1.51 -1.79
CA VAL A 85 18.23 0.55 -0.70
C VAL A 85 16.99 -0.26 -1.04
N ARG A 86 15.95 0.39 -1.57
CA ARG A 86 14.70 -0.26 -1.99
C ARG A 86 14.95 -1.27 -3.10
N ALA A 87 15.72 -0.90 -4.12
CA ALA A 87 16.09 -1.81 -5.21
C ALA A 87 16.88 -3.03 -4.70
N PHE A 88 17.89 -2.79 -3.86
CA PHE A 88 18.70 -3.85 -3.25
C PHE A 88 17.84 -4.80 -2.40
N GLY A 89 17.01 -4.28 -1.49
CA GLY A 89 16.13 -5.09 -0.65
C GLY A 89 15.08 -5.86 -1.47
N ALA A 90 14.55 -5.27 -2.55
CA ALA A 90 13.64 -5.96 -3.46
C ALA A 90 14.31 -7.14 -4.18
N GLU A 91 15.58 -7.02 -4.58
CA GLU A 91 16.36 -8.15 -5.12
C GLU A 91 16.55 -9.26 -4.08
N ARG A 92 16.84 -8.90 -2.82
CA ARG A 92 16.97 -9.85 -1.71
C ARG A 92 15.65 -10.56 -1.43
N LEU A 93 14.54 -9.80 -1.41
CA LEU A 93 13.20 -10.33 -1.24
C LEU A 93 12.84 -11.32 -2.36
N ALA A 94 13.20 -10.99 -3.60
CA ALA A 94 13.00 -11.89 -4.75
C ALA A 94 13.83 -13.17 -4.61
N ALA A 95 15.10 -13.05 -4.21
CA ALA A 95 15.98 -14.18 -4.01
C ALA A 95 15.52 -15.13 -2.89
N SER A 96 14.86 -14.60 -1.84
CA SER A 96 14.28 -15.40 -0.75
C SER A 96 12.98 -16.13 -1.13
N GLY A 97 12.36 -15.79 -2.27
CA GLY A 97 11.05 -16.31 -2.67
C GLY A 97 9.86 -15.72 -1.91
N ALA A 98 10.08 -14.77 -1.01
CA ALA A 98 9.03 -14.21 -0.15
C ALA A 98 8.24 -13.05 -0.79
N THR A 99 8.57 -12.64 -2.01
CA THR A 99 7.95 -11.49 -2.70
C THR A 99 6.43 -11.59 -2.74
N ALA A 100 5.87 -12.74 -3.10
CA ALA A 100 4.42 -12.93 -3.18
C ALA A 100 3.75 -12.74 -1.81
N THR A 101 4.37 -13.26 -0.75
CA THR A 101 3.86 -13.13 0.63
C THR A 101 3.78 -11.66 1.05
N TRP A 102 4.85 -10.89 0.84
CA TRP A 102 4.88 -9.50 1.27
C TRP A 102 4.00 -8.59 0.40
N ARG A 103 3.91 -8.85 -0.91
CA ARG A 103 2.98 -8.12 -1.78
C ARG A 103 1.53 -8.39 -1.42
N ARG A 104 1.17 -9.63 -1.07
CA ARG A 104 -0.17 -9.96 -0.59
C ARG A 104 -0.48 -9.25 0.73
N ARG A 105 0.43 -9.26 1.70
CA ARG A 105 0.28 -8.53 2.96
C ARG A 105 0.10 -7.02 2.72
N HIS A 106 0.91 -6.44 1.82
CA HIS A 106 0.78 -5.04 1.44
C HIS A 106 -0.57 -4.74 0.80
N ALA A 107 -1.05 -5.58 -0.12
CA ALA A 107 -2.35 -5.40 -0.74
C ALA A 107 -3.50 -5.48 0.29
N THR A 108 -3.44 -6.44 1.22
CA THR A 108 -4.39 -6.54 2.34
C THR A 108 -4.35 -5.29 3.21
N PHE A 109 -3.16 -4.83 3.61
CA PHE A 109 -2.99 -3.60 4.38
C PHE A 109 -3.63 -2.40 3.67
N VAL A 110 -3.40 -2.25 2.36
CA VAL A 110 -3.94 -1.12 1.57
C VAL A 110 -5.46 -1.20 1.46
N VAL A 111 -6.03 -2.39 1.26
CA VAL A 111 -7.51 -2.59 1.26
C VAL A 111 -8.09 -2.18 2.62
N ASP A 112 -7.52 -2.65 3.72
CA ASP A 112 -7.98 -2.32 5.06
C ASP A 112 -7.82 -0.81 5.37
N LEU A 113 -6.73 -0.17 4.89
CA LEU A 113 -6.53 1.27 5.00
C LEU A 113 -7.66 2.03 4.30
N VAL A 114 -8.00 1.64 3.08
CA VAL A 114 -9.07 2.27 2.28
C VAL A 114 -10.42 2.12 2.97
N GLU A 115 -10.77 0.93 3.46
CA GLU A 115 -12.04 0.69 4.14
C GLU A 115 -12.18 1.49 5.44
N ARG A 116 -11.13 1.55 6.27
CA ARG A 116 -11.11 2.39 7.47
C ARG A 116 -11.24 3.87 7.13
N THR A 117 -10.59 4.30 6.05
CA THR A 117 -10.60 5.69 5.61
C THR A 117 -11.95 6.07 5.00
N ASP A 118 -12.59 5.21 4.19
CA ASP A 118 -13.93 5.44 3.63
C ASP A 118 -14.97 5.69 4.74
N ALA A 119 -14.95 4.86 5.79
CA ALA A 119 -15.85 5.06 6.93
C ALA A 119 -15.66 6.44 7.59
N ALA A 120 -14.45 6.96 7.62
CA ALA A 120 -14.10 8.23 8.24
C ALA A 120 -14.29 9.45 7.31
N LEU A 121 -14.25 9.27 5.99
CA LEU A 121 -14.50 10.32 4.98
C LEU A 121 -15.93 10.90 5.06
N ARG A 122 -16.87 10.16 5.64
CA ARG A 122 -18.27 10.60 5.85
C ARG A 122 -18.45 11.44 7.11
N GLY A 123 -17.37 11.87 7.76
CA GLY A 123 -17.37 12.53 9.05
C GLY A 123 -16.68 13.90 9.03
N PRO A 124 -16.61 14.56 10.19
CA PRO A 124 -16.10 15.94 10.33
C PRO A 124 -14.61 16.10 10.02
N ARG A 125 -13.86 15.02 9.82
CA ARG A 125 -12.41 15.02 9.49
C ARG A 125 -12.13 14.60 8.07
N GLU A 126 -13.06 14.81 7.15
CA GLU A 126 -12.95 14.42 5.73
C GLU A 126 -11.62 14.81 5.08
N ALA A 127 -11.20 16.09 5.23
CA ALA A 127 -9.97 16.58 4.61
C ALA A 127 -8.69 15.84 5.08
N ALA A 128 -8.62 15.48 6.37
CA ALA A 128 -7.49 14.72 6.90
C ALA A 128 -7.43 13.29 6.32
N HIS A 129 -8.58 12.65 6.16
CA HIS A 129 -8.65 11.30 5.59
C HIS A 129 -8.41 11.28 4.07
N GLN A 130 -8.81 12.35 3.36
CA GLN A 130 -8.44 12.52 1.95
C GLN A 130 -6.91 12.62 1.79
N HIS A 131 -6.25 13.36 2.66
CA HIS A 131 -4.79 13.50 2.65
C HIS A 131 -4.09 12.14 2.84
N VAL A 132 -4.59 11.29 3.73
CA VAL A 132 -4.04 9.93 3.91
C VAL A 132 -4.06 9.12 2.61
N LEU A 133 -5.19 9.13 1.87
CA LEU A 133 -5.28 8.41 0.60
C LEU A 133 -4.41 9.04 -0.52
N ASP A 134 -4.28 10.37 -0.53
CA ASP A 134 -3.36 11.05 -1.45
C ASP A 134 -1.89 10.65 -1.21
N GLU A 135 -1.47 10.56 0.04
CA GLU A 135 -0.12 10.13 0.39
C GLU A 135 0.16 8.67 0.02
N HIS A 136 -0.85 7.79 0.06
CA HIS A 136 -0.75 6.38 -0.32
C HIS A 136 -1.09 6.11 -1.80
N ALA A 137 -1.15 7.14 -2.66
CA ALA A 137 -1.54 6.96 -4.05
C ALA A 137 -0.65 5.96 -4.83
N GLY A 138 0.64 5.89 -4.49
CA GLY A 138 1.57 4.88 -5.03
C GLY A 138 1.20 3.47 -4.58
N ASP A 139 0.93 3.31 -3.29
CA ASP A 139 0.59 2.02 -2.68
C ASP A 139 -0.77 1.51 -3.20
N LEU A 140 -1.75 2.39 -3.41
CA LEU A 140 -3.03 2.06 -4.04
C LEU A 140 -2.83 1.44 -5.43
N ARG A 141 -1.95 2.02 -6.27
CA ARG A 141 -1.64 1.49 -7.60
C ARG A 141 -0.93 0.15 -7.53
N THR A 142 0.04 0.03 -6.62
CA THR A 142 0.80 -1.21 -6.42
C THR A 142 -0.09 -2.34 -5.91
N ALA A 143 -0.94 -2.07 -4.92
CA ALA A 143 -1.89 -3.03 -4.39
C ALA A 143 -2.89 -3.49 -5.47
N ARG A 144 -3.47 -2.55 -6.23
CA ARG A 144 -4.34 -2.89 -7.35
C ARG A 144 -3.65 -3.81 -8.37
N ALA A 145 -2.43 -3.45 -8.79
CA ALA A 145 -1.69 -4.26 -9.77
C ALA A 145 -1.50 -5.69 -9.25
N TRP A 146 -1.11 -5.84 -7.98
CA TRP A 146 -0.97 -7.15 -7.34
C TRP A 146 -2.29 -7.93 -7.29
N LEU A 147 -3.40 -7.30 -6.86
CA LEU A 147 -4.72 -7.95 -6.77
C LEU A 147 -5.21 -8.46 -8.13
N VAL A 148 -4.93 -7.72 -9.21
CA VAL A 148 -5.22 -8.16 -10.58
C VAL A 148 -4.35 -9.35 -10.98
N ASP A 149 -3.04 -9.29 -10.73
CA ASP A 149 -2.09 -10.35 -11.09
C ASP A 149 -2.35 -11.65 -10.29
N ASP A 150 -2.68 -11.54 -8.99
CA ASP A 150 -3.01 -12.66 -8.10
C ASP A 150 -4.45 -13.15 -8.29
N ARG A 151 -5.27 -12.47 -9.13
CA ARG A 151 -6.69 -12.74 -9.38
C ARG A 151 -7.54 -12.69 -8.11
N ASP A 152 -7.18 -11.84 -7.17
CA ASP A 152 -7.95 -11.59 -5.96
C ASP A 152 -9.09 -10.60 -6.25
N ILE A 153 -10.23 -11.17 -6.66
CA ILE A 153 -11.43 -10.41 -7.04
C ILE A 153 -12.04 -9.73 -5.81
N ASP A 154 -12.08 -10.41 -4.68
CA ASP A 154 -12.65 -9.87 -3.44
C ASP A 154 -11.86 -8.64 -2.97
N GLY A 155 -10.54 -8.76 -2.88
CA GLY A 155 -9.67 -7.66 -2.53
C GLY A 155 -9.80 -6.47 -3.50
N LEU A 156 -9.94 -6.74 -4.80
CA LEU A 156 -10.11 -5.71 -5.80
C LEU A 156 -11.46 -4.97 -5.70
N LEU A 157 -12.55 -5.70 -5.44
CA LEU A 157 -13.87 -5.12 -5.23
C LEU A 157 -13.92 -4.28 -3.95
N ARG A 158 -13.31 -4.73 -2.87
CA ARG A 158 -13.16 -3.99 -1.61
C ARG A 158 -12.37 -2.70 -1.82
N LEU A 159 -11.21 -2.78 -2.51
CA LEU A 159 -10.38 -1.62 -2.83
C LEU A 159 -11.17 -0.58 -3.64
N CYS A 160 -11.81 -0.97 -4.73
CA CYS A 160 -12.58 -0.06 -5.59
C CYS A 160 -13.82 0.50 -4.88
N GLY A 161 -14.51 -0.33 -4.10
CA GLY A 161 -15.69 0.07 -3.33
C GLY A 161 -15.37 1.12 -2.27
N GLY A 162 -14.28 0.93 -1.51
CA GLY A 162 -13.84 1.87 -0.50
C GLY A 162 -13.26 3.19 -1.06
N LEU A 163 -12.79 3.19 -2.32
CA LEU A 163 -12.33 4.42 -2.99
C LEU A 163 -13.45 5.24 -3.64
N ARG A 164 -14.69 4.74 -3.66
CA ARG A 164 -15.80 5.40 -4.37
C ARG A 164 -16.02 6.83 -3.89
N TRP A 165 -16.15 7.04 -2.58
CA TRP A 165 -16.40 8.37 -2.01
C TRP A 165 -15.22 9.32 -2.24
N PHE A 166 -14.00 8.83 -2.08
CA PHE A 166 -12.78 9.58 -2.37
C PHE A 166 -12.71 10.05 -3.82
N THR A 167 -13.16 9.21 -4.75
CA THR A 167 -13.21 9.50 -6.19
C THR A 167 -14.22 10.59 -6.51
N ASP A 168 -15.42 10.51 -5.93
CA ASP A 168 -16.49 11.49 -6.12
C ASP A 168 -16.06 12.88 -5.61
N LEU A 169 -15.43 12.95 -4.42
CA LEU A 169 -14.99 14.20 -3.81
C LEU A 169 -13.87 14.91 -4.59
N ARG A 170 -12.98 14.15 -5.22
CA ARG A 170 -11.79 14.69 -5.89
C ARG A 170 -11.93 14.80 -7.40
N THR A 171 -13.07 14.40 -7.98
CA THR A 171 -13.26 14.36 -9.44
C THR A 171 -12.12 13.58 -10.13
N ARG A 172 -11.63 12.53 -9.48
CA ARG A 172 -10.56 11.66 -9.99
C ARG A 172 -11.18 10.42 -10.63
N PRO A 173 -11.14 10.26 -11.95
CA PRO A 173 -11.74 9.10 -12.62
C PRO A 173 -10.90 7.83 -12.50
N GLU A 174 -9.68 7.91 -11.94
CA GLU A 174 -8.72 6.79 -11.93
C GLU A 174 -9.26 5.54 -11.25
N PRO A 175 -9.83 5.56 -10.01
CA PRO A 175 -10.37 4.37 -9.38
C PRO A 175 -11.60 3.78 -10.10
N PHE A 176 -12.42 4.60 -10.77
CA PHE A 176 -13.51 4.08 -11.59
C PHE A 176 -12.99 3.33 -12.82
N ARG A 177 -11.96 3.87 -13.49
CA ARG A 177 -11.28 3.17 -14.58
C ARG A 177 -10.65 1.87 -14.12
N TRP A 178 -10.15 1.81 -12.89
CA TRP A 178 -9.61 0.57 -12.33
C TRP A 178 -10.68 -0.52 -12.20
N ALA A 179 -11.88 -0.17 -11.74
CA ALA A 179 -12.99 -1.10 -11.65
C ALA A 179 -13.43 -1.58 -13.05
N GLU A 180 -13.56 -0.66 -14.02
CA GLU A 180 -13.85 -1.00 -15.41
C GLU A 180 -12.79 -1.90 -16.06
N ASP A 181 -11.50 -1.52 -15.91
CA ASP A 181 -10.38 -2.31 -16.44
C ASP A 181 -10.30 -3.70 -15.80
N ALA A 182 -10.58 -3.80 -14.50
CA ALA A 182 -10.59 -5.07 -13.79
C ALA A 182 -11.65 -6.01 -14.33
N VAL A 183 -12.88 -5.48 -14.54
CA VAL A 183 -13.99 -6.27 -15.07
C VAL A 183 -13.75 -6.64 -16.53
N THR A 184 -13.29 -5.71 -17.37
CA THR A 184 -13.20 -5.94 -18.82
C THR A 184 -11.96 -6.70 -19.25
N ARG A 185 -10.83 -6.50 -18.56
CA ARG A 185 -9.53 -7.08 -18.94
C ARG A 185 -9.04 -8.15 -17.98
N GLY A 186 -9.30 -7.98 -16.69
CA GLY A 186 -8.84 -8.90 -15.65
C GLY A 186 -9.78 -10.09 -15.44
N PHE A 187 -11.08 -9.84 -15.57
CA PHE A 187 -12.12 -10.83 -15.28
C PHE A 187 -13.25 -10.75 -16.30
N PRO A 188 -13.00 -11.10 -17.57
CA PRO A 188 -13.98 -10.98 -18.66
C PRO A 188 -15.25 -11.79 -18.41
N GLU A 189 -15.19 -12.82 -17.54
CA GLU A 189 -16.35 -13.60 -17.09
C GLU A 189 -17.39 -12.76 -16.35
N PHE A 190 -17.00 -11.67 -15.67
CA PHE A 190 -17.94 -10.76 -15.00
C PHE A 190 -18.56 -9.73 -15.93
N ALA A 191 -17.90 -9.39 -17.02
CA ALA A 191 -18.47 -8.47 -18.04
C ALA A 191 -19.74 -9.04 -18.70
N GLN A 192 -19.94 -10.36 -18.62
CA GLN A 192 -21.08 -11.08 -19.21
C GLN A 192 -22.22 -11.29 -18.20
N HIS A 193 -22.09 -10.86 -16.94
CA HIS A 193 -23.13 -11.02 -15.94
C HIS A 193 -24.20 -9.90 -16.06
N PRO A 194 -25.48 -10.21 -16.27
CA PRO A 194 -26.53 -9.24 -16.58
C PRO A 194 -26.94 -8.33 -15.39
N GLN A 195 -26.26 -8.41 -14.25
CA GLN A 195 -26.56 -7.61 -13.05
C GLN A 195 -25.61 -6.44 -12.81
N MET A 196 -24.61 -6.20 -13.67
CA MET A 196 -23.84 -4.97 -13.61
C MET A 196 -24.72 -3.82 -14.12
N PRO A 197 -24.97 -2.75 -13.35
CA PRO A 197 -25.66 -1.59 -13.87
C PRO A 197 -24.82 -1.03 -15.01
N ALA A 198 -25.37 -1.05 -16.21
CA ALA A 198 -24.80 -0.38 -17.38
C ALA A 198 -24.47 1.07 -16.99
N GLY A 199 -23.26 1.48 -17.31
CA GLY A 199 -22.63 2.73 -16.90
C GLY A 199 -23.56 3.93 -16.82
N GLY A 200 -23.29 4.74 -15.79
CA GLY A 200 -23.61 6.14 -15.66
C GLY A 200 -24.85 6.66 -16.40
N ARG A 201 -26.02 6.56 -15.80
CA ARG A 201 -27.04 7.55 -16.13
C ARG A 201 -26.51 8.90 -15.67
N ALA A 202 -26.21 9.75 -16.65
CA ALA A 202 -26.09 11.18 -16.43
C ALA A 202 -27.26 11.64 -15.56
N LEU A 203 -26.94 12.22 -14.41
CA LEU A 203 -27.93 12.91 -13.59
C LEU A 203 -28.53 14.00 -14.47
N HIS A 204 -29.82 13.87 -14.77
CA HIS A 204 -30.59 14.86 -15.47
C HIS A 204 -30.66 16.13 -14.60
N PRO A 205 -30.41 17.34 -15.15
CA PRO A 205 -30.30 18.58 -14.36
C PRO A 205 -31.62 19.14 -13.84
N ASP A 206 -32.75 18.41 -13.86
CA ASP A 206 -34.09 18.93 -13.58
C ASP A 206 -34.66 18.52 -12.20
N HIS A 207 -33.87 18.51 -11.16
CA HIS A 207 -34.37 18.49 -9.78
C HIS A 207 -33.53 19.41 -8.90
N LEU A 208 -33.76 20.73 -9.05
CA LEU A 208 -33.61 21.75 -8.02
C LEU A 208 -34.96 22.04 -7.38
#